data_450f9cb739b60a5efbe43427234c97b3
#
_entry.id   450f9cb739b60a5efbe43427234c97b3
#
_cell.length_a   1.000
_cell.length_b   1.000
_cell.length_c   1.000
_cell.angle_alpha   90.00
_cell.angle_beta   90.00
_cell.angle_gamma   90.00
#
_symmetry.space_group_name_H-M   'P 1'
#
loop_
_entity.id
_entity.type
_entity.pdbx_description
1 polymer ?
#
loop_
_entity_poly.entity_id
_entity_poly.type
_entity_poly.pdbx_seq_one_letter_code
_entity_poly.pdbx_strand_id
1 'polypeptide(L)'
;MKERFDVTGMTCSACSSHVEKSVGKLTGVENVSVNLLTNSMQVEFDENKLDTAGIIKAVEDAGYGAAVKDEHAKSGAKTSGQSGSQENNGLSAVEQNVKNMKKRLIVSLIFWIPLMYVSMGHMIYQWLNIPMPPFTMNFLHGNENAITYAFTQFLLLLPILIANQKYFKNGFKTLWHRSPNMDSLIAIGAGAAILYGIFAIYRIGYAMGHGDMMVVHQYAHDLYFESAGTILTLITIGKYLETKSKGKTSEAITKLLNLAPKTVTAVRDGVEQVVDAADVEKGEIFLVKPGESVAVDGIVLEGKSSFDESAITGESIPVPKQEGDTIVSASINKSGLIRAKATKVGEDTTIAQIIRLVEEASSSKAPIAKMADKIAGVFVPAVITIALITGVIWLISGATFEFAMSTAIAVLVISCPCALGLATPVAIMVGTGKGAENGILIKSGDALETAHQIDTVVLDKTGTITQGKPVVTDIICAAGKNADKTQLLQIAG
;
A
#
# COMPACT_ATOMS: atom_id res chain seq x y z
N MET A 1 -6.47 25.21 -7.98
CA MET A 1 -5.65 24.17 -8.64
C MET A 1 -5.75 22.85 -7.91
N LYS A 2 -5.62 21.70 -8.62
CA LYS A 2 -5.58 20.36 -8.01
C LYS A 2 -4.25 19.72 -8.37
N GLU A 3 -3.44 19.38 -7.37
CA GLU A 3 -2.07 18.92 -7.58
C GLU A 3 -1.77 17.67 -6.75
N ARG A 4 -0.90 16.81 -7.27
CA ARG A 4 -0.46 15.57 -6.63
C ARG A 4 0.97 15.67 -6.12
N PHE A 5 1.20 15.11 -4.93
CA PHE A 5 2.51 15.05 -4.28
C PHE A 5 2.83 13.62 -3.88
N ASP A 6 4.06 13.22 -4.07
CA ASP A 6 4.60 12.01 -3.45
C ASP A 6 5.05 12.34 -2.03
N VAL A 7 4.55 11.59 -1.04
CA VAL A 7 4.85 11.83 0.38
C VAL A 7 5.66 10.66 0.93
N THR A 8 6.83 10.94 1.47
CA THR A 8 7.72 9.92 2.02
C THR A 8 7.77 9.96 3.55
N GLY A 9 8.03 8.81 4.17
CA GLY A 9 8.12 8.70 5.64
C GLY A 9 6.83 8.31 6.35
N MET A 10 5.71 8.19 5.65
CA MET A 10 4.46 7.68 6.25
C MET A 10 4.55 6.17 6.46
N THR A 11 4.26 5.70 7.67
CA THR A 11 4.31 4.28 8.03
C THR A 11 2.98 3.72 8.53
N CYS A 12 2.04 4.60 8.90
CA CYS A 12 0.74 4.21 9.45
C CYS A 12 -0.33 5.28 9.16
N SER A 13 -1.59 4.94 9.42
CA SER A 13 -2.74 5.84 9.23
C SER A 13 -2.66 7.11 10.06
N ALA A 14 -2.09 7.05 11.27
CA ALA A 14 -1.85 8.24 12.08
C ALA A 14 -0.90 9.23 11.37
N CYS A 15 0.10 8.72 10.64
CA CYS A 15 1.01 9.53 9.83
C CYS A 15 0.26 10.26 8.70
N SER A 16 -0.55 9.54 7.93
CA SER A 16 -1.33 10.14 6.84
C SER A 16 -2.34 11.17 7.35
N SER A 17 -2.99 10.89 8.49
CA SER A 17 -3.90 11.83 9.13
C SER A 17 -3.18 13.08 9.66
N HIS A 18 -1.94 12.95 10.14
CA HIS A 18 -1.13 14.09 10.59
C HIS A 18 -0.72 14.99 9.42
N VAL A 19 -0.25 14.42 8.30
CA VAL A 19 0.05 15.16 7.07
C VAL A 19 -1.21 15.89 6.58
N GLU A 20 -2.34 15.18 6.50
CA GLU A 20 -3.63 15.74 6.07
C GLU A 20 -4.07 16.94 6.93
N LYS A 21 -3.94 16.82 8.27
CA LYS A 21 -4.23 17.92 9.19
C LYS A 21 -3.25 19.09 9.09
N SER A 22 -1.97 18.81 8.83
CA SER A 22 -0.95 19.86 8.72
C SER A 22 -1.14 20.70 7.46
N VAL A 23 -1.40 20.04 6.33
CA VAL A 23 -1.66 20.70 5.05
C VAL A 23 -3.06 21.36 5.04
N GLY A 24 -4.08 20.71 5.59
CA GLY A 24 -5.44 21.25 5.67
C GLY A 24 -5.61 22.48 6.56
N LYS A 25 -4.60 22.84 7.38
CA LYS A 25 -4.57 24.08 8.17
C LYS A 25 -4.05 25.28 7.39
N LEU A 26 -3.45 25.07 6.23
CA LEU A 26 -2.91 26.16 5.41
C LEU A 26 -4.03 27.00 4.81
N THR A 27 -3.86 28.30 4.87
CA THR A 27 -4.80 29.25 4.26
C THR A 27 -4.73 29.11 2.74
N GLY A 28 -5.85 28.78 2.10
CA GLY A 28 -5.92 28.56 0.66
C GLY A 28 -6.10 27.08 0.27
N VAL A 29 -6.01 26.14 1.20
CA VAL A 29 -6.35 24.74 0.93
C VAL A 29 -7.85 24.54 1.07
N GLU A 30 -8.48 23.99 0.03
CA GLU A 30 -9.91 23.66 -0.03
C GLU A 30 -10.15 22.21 0.35
N ASN A 31 -9.32 21.32 -0.18
CA ASN A 31 -9.41 19.89 0.10
C ASN A 31 -8.03 19.25 0.09
N VAL A 32 -7.80 18.28 0.98
CA VAL A 32 -6.58 17.49 1.03
C VAL A 32 -6.93 16.04 1.32
N SER A 33 -6.39 15.14 0.52
CA SER A 33 -6.52 13.69 0.70
C SER A 33 -5.15 13.04 0.64
N VAL A 34 -4.81 12.30 1.70
CA VAL A 34 -3.51 11.61 1.82
C VAL A 34 -3.72 10.10 1.73
N ASN A 35 -3.06 9.47 0.77
CA ASN A 35 -3.11 8.03 0.58
C ASN A 35 -1.84 7.36 1.11
N LEU A 36 -1.98 6.59 2.19
CA LEU A 36 -0.88 5.85 2.80
C LEU A 36 -0.38 4.69 1.91
N LEU A 37 -1.24 4.12 1.05
CA LEU A 37 -0.91 2.93 0.26
C LEU A 37 -0.03 3.28 -0.92
N THR A 38 -0.36 4.37 -1.59
CA THR A 38 0.39 4.90 -2.74
C THR A 38 1.48 5.90 -2.32
N ASN A 39 1.56 6.23 -1.01
CA ASN A 39 2.43 7.29 -0.48
C ASN A 39 2.25 8.61 -1.21
N SER A 40 1.03 8.95 -1.57
CA SER A 40 0.70 10.17 -2.29
C SER A 40 -0.28 11.05 -1.53
N MET A 41 -0.27 12.33 -1.85
CA MET A 41 -1.21 13.32 -1.34
C MET A 41 -1.76 14.11 -2.52
N GLN A 42 -3.05 14.36 -2.51
CA GLN A 42 -3.74 15.23 -3.44
C GLN A 42 -4.27 16.45 -2.70
N VAL A 43 -3.96 17.63 -3.22
CA VAL A 43 -4.35 18.91 -2.60
C VAL A 43 -5.10 19.75 -3.62
N GLU A 44 -6.26 20.27 -3.23
CA GLU A 44 -6.99 21.30 -3.95
C GLU A 44 -6.79 22.62 -3.21
N PHE A 45 -6.22 23.61 -3.89
CA PHE A 45 -5.86 24.88 -3.28
C PHE A 45 -5.98 26.07 -4.23
N ASP A 46 -6.10 27.27 -3.67
CA ASP A 46 -6.13 28.54 -4.38
C ASP A 46 -4.68 29.04 -4.62
N GLU A 47 -4.27 29.04 -5.89
CA GLU A 47 -2.91 29.45 -6.32
C GLU A 47 -2.58 30.90 -5.97
N ASN A 48 -3.60 31.77 -5.79
CA ASN A 48 -3.37 33.15 -5.41
C ASN A 48 -3.02 33.32 -3.91
N LYS A 49 -3.24 32.27 -3.10
CA LYS A 49 -3.02 32.31 -1.64
C LYS A 49 -1.93 31.38 -1.17
N LEU A 50 -1.65 30.32 -1.93
CA LEU A 50 -0.70 29.27 -1.52
C LEU A 50 0.01 28.73 -2.74
N ASP A 51 1.33 28.55 -2.64
CA ASP A 51 2.16 27.89 -3.65
C ASP A 51 2.51 26.45 -3.26
N THR A 52 2.99 25.68 -4.23
CA THR A 52 3.43 24.27 -4.03
C THR A 52 4.56 24.15 -3.02
N ALA A 53 5.45 25.14 -2.95
CA ALA A 53 6.55 25.16 -2.00
C ALA A 53 6.06 25.29 -0.56
N GLY A 54 4.99 26.06 -0.33
CA GLY A 54 4.33 26.17 0.99
C GLY A 54 3.69 24.85 1.43
N ILE A 55 3.10 24.09 0.51
CA ILE A 55 2.55 22.76 0.79
C ILE A 55 3.67 21.78 1.15
N ILE A 56 4.74 21.73 0.36
CA ILE A 56 5.91 20.87 0.63
C ILE A 56 6.49 21.20 2.01
N LYS A 57 6.70 22.46 2.31
CA LYS A 57 7.22 22.92 3.60
C LYS A 57 6.34 22.49 4.78
N ALA A 58 5.01 22.58 4.64
CA ALA A 58 4.11 22.13 5.71
C ALA A 58 4.20 20.62 5.98
N VAL A 59 4.44 19.82 4.94
CA VAL A 59 4.68 18.38 5.07
C VAL A 59 6.04 18.10 5.71
N GLU A 60 7.07 18.87 5.36
CA GLU A 60 8.41 18.76 5.96
C GLU A 60 8.41 19.19 7.44
N ASP A 61 7.71 20.26 7.77
CA ASP A 61 7.52 20.74 9.14
C ASP A 61 6.74 19.73 9.99
N ALA A 62 5.84 18.96 9.37
CA ALA A 62 5.16 17.82 10.00
C ALA A 62 6.06 16.58 10.18
N GLY A 63 7.31 16.63 9.69
CA GLY A 63 8.29 15.55 9.87
C GLY A 63 8.36 14.53 8.74
N TYR A 64 7.69 14.77 7.61
CA TYR A 64 7.64 13.89 6.42
C TYR A 64 8.34 14.57 5.25
N GLY A 65 8.59 13.83 4.16
CA GLY A 65 9.08 14.43 2.92
C GLY A 65 7.95 14.55 1.90
N ALA A 66 7.96 15.61 1.09
CA ALA A 66 7.05 15.76 -0.05
C ALA A 66 7.78 16.22 -1.29
N ALA A 67 7.32 15.75 -2.47
CA ALA A 67 7.75 16.22 -3.77
C ALA A 67 6.54 16.29 -4.70
N VAL A 68 6.48 17.27 -5.58
CA VAL A 68 5.45 17.35 -6.61
C VAL A 68 5.60 16.13 -7.52
N LYS A 69 4.51 15.45 -7.81
CA LYS A 69 4.48 14.39 -8.80
C LYS A 69 4.28 15.06 -10.17
N ASP A 70 5.38 15.33 -10.88
CA ASP A 70 5.37 15.91 -12.21
C ASP A 70 4.63 15.00 -13.19
N GLU A 71 3.39 15.33 -13.52
CA GLU A 71 2.64 14.75 -14.65
C GLU A 71 3.11 15.35 -16.01
N HIS A 72 3.91 16.42 -15.99
CA HIS A 72 4.31 17.19 -17.18
C HIS A 72 5.81 17.34 -17.41
N ALA A 73 6.66 16.45 -16.95
CA ALA A 73 8.10 16.51 -17.31
C ALA A 73 8.31 16.14 -18.79
N LYS A 74 7.82 16.98 -19.72
CA LYS A 74 8.24 16.99 -21.12
C LYS A 74 9.12 18.19 -21.40
N SER A 75 10.34 17.86 -21.89
CA SER A 75 11.23 18.68 -22.71
C SER A 75 11.88 19.91 -22.09
N GLY A 76 13.13 19.79 -21.80
CA GLY A 76 14.06 20.89 -21.76
C GLY A 76 15.08 20.97 -20.64
N ALA A 77 15.95 19.99 -20.49
CA ALA A 77 17.33 20.22 -20.04
C ALA A 77 18.18 18.97 -20.29
N LYS A 78 19.00 19.03 -21.34
CA LYS A 78 20.12 18.11 -21.54
C LYS A 78 21.16 18.36 -20.45
N THR A 79 21.33 17.45 -19.51
CA THR A 79 22.61 17.25 -18.82
C THR A 79 22.81 15.76 -18.59
N SER A 80 23.81 15.30 -19.26
CA SER A 80 24.54 14.03 -19.24
C SER A 80 24.28 13.03 -18.14
N GLY A 81 23.89 11.81 -18.53
CA GLY A 81 24.37 10.58 -17.93
C GLY A 81 23.40 9.81 -17.06
N GLN A 82 22.70 8.92 -17.65
CA GLN A 82 22.07 7.65 -17.27
C GLN A 82 20.59 7.58 -17.65
N SER A 83 20.39 7.16 -18.91
CA SER A 83 19.09 6.76 -19.45
C SER A 83 18.71 5.40 -18.89
N GLY A 84 17.48 5.27 -18.42
CA GLY A 84 16.86 3.98 -18.19
C GLY A 84 15.76 4.01 -17.13
N SER A 85 14.51 4.03 -17.56
CA SER A 85 13.34 3.56 -16.82
C SER A 85 12.78 4.44 -15.69
N GLN A 86 11.99 5.44 -16.03
CA GLN A 86 11.22 6.23 -15.04
C GLN A 86 9.75 5.81 -14.87
N GLU A 87 9.16 5.06 -15.78
CA GLU A 87 7.76 4.57 -15.63
C GLU A 87 7.61 3.27 -14.82
N ASN A 88 8.70 2.55 -14.53
CA ASN A 88 8.70 1.36 -13.67
C ASN A 88 8.95 1.68 -12.18
N ASN A 89 9.10 2.95 -11.80
CA ASN A 89 9.57 3.31 -10.46
C ASN A 89 8.56 3.03 -9.34
N GLY A 90 7.27 3.09 -9.57
CA GLY A 90 6.27 2.82 -8.53
C GLY A 90 6.22 1.35 -8.14
N LEU A 91 6.19 0.45 -9.11
CA LEU A 91 6.17 -1.01 -8.92
C LEU A 91 7.50 -1.55 -8.43
N SER A 92 8.59 -1.10 -9.03
CA SER A 92 9.94 -1.45 -8.58
C SER A 92 10.17 -0.97 -7.14
N ALA A 93 9.62 0.18 -6.74
CA ALA A 93 9.69 0.69 -5.38
C ALA A 93 8.91 -0.18 -4.37
N VAL A 94 7.70 -0.65 -4.72
CA VAL A 94 6.91 -1.55 -3.86
C VAL A 94 7.59 -2.91 -3.73
N GLU A 95 8.02 -3.50 -4.83
CA GLU A 95 8.78 -4.77 -4.82
C GLU A 95 10.09 -4.65 -4.05
N GLN A 96 10.80 -3.55 -4.20
CA GLN A 96 12.03 -3.28 -3.49
C GLN A 96 11.80 -3.08 -1.99
N ASN A 97 10.68 -2.46 -1.60
CA ASN A 97 10.25 -2.36 -0.21
C ASN A 97 9.92 -3.74 0.38
N VAL A 98 9.17 -4.59 -0.33
CA VAL A 98 8.90 -5.98 0.07
C VAL A 98 10.20 -6.77 0.25
N LYS A 99 11.14 -6.66 -0.70
CA LYS A 99 12.45 -7.32 -0.66
C LYS A 99 13.30 -6.84 0.53
N ASN A 100 13.30 -5.53 0.78
CA ASN A 100 14.01 -4.94 1.93
C ASN A 100 13.39 -5.38 3.26
N MET A 101 12.07 -5.41 3.37
CA MET A 101 11.38 -5.89 4.57
C MET A 101 11.65 -7.39 4.79
N LYS A 102 11.66 -8.20 3.72
CA LYS A 102 12.02 -9.62 3.80
C LYS A 102 13.44 -9.83 4.33
N LYS A 103 14.43 -9.02 3.86
CA LYS A 103 15.81 -9.09 4.37
C LYS A 103 15.86 -8.76 5.86
N ARG A 104 15.20 -7.67 6.29
CA ARG A 104 15.12 -7.27 7.70
C ARG A 104 14.51 -8.37 8.56
N LEU A 105 13.42 -8.97 8.10
CA LEU A 105 12.75 -10.07 8.79
C LEU A 105 13.66 -11.30 8.94
N ILE A 106 14.35 -11.71 7.87
CA ILE A 106 15.27 -12.87 7.92
C ILE A 106 16.38 -12.60 8.93
N VAL A 107 17.02 -11.43 8.89
CA VAL A 107 18.05 -11.07 9.89
C VAL A 107 17.47 -11.10 11.29
N SER A 108 16.29 -10.50 11.51
CA SER A 108 15.65 -10.52 12.84
C SER A 108 15.40 -11.95 13.33
N LEU A 109 14.87 -12.84 12.48
CA LEU A 109 14.58 -14.24 12.87
C LEU A 109 15.85 -15.06 13.17
N ILE A 110 16.91 -14.88 12.37
CA ILE A 110 18.19 -15.59 12.56
C ILE A 110 18.78 -15.29 13.94
N PHE A 111 18.66 -14.06 14.43
CA PHE A 111 19.21 -13.68 15.74
C PHE A 111 18.19 -13.77 16.88
N TRP A 112 16.90 -13.65 16.59
CA TRP A 112 15.85 -13.78 17.59
C TRP A 112 15.69 -15.22 18.11
N ILE A 113 15.78 -16.23 17.23
CA ILE A 113 15.67 -17.64 17.66
C ILE A 113 16.76 -18.00 18.65
N PRO A 114 18.07 -17.73 18.41
CA PRO A 114 19.11 -17.95 19.42
C PRO A 114 18.92 -17.10 20.68
N LEU A 115 18.46 -15.85 20.55
CA LEU A 115 18.17 -14.99 21.69
C LEU A 115 17.11 -15.62 22.60
N MET A 116 16.01 -16.10 22.02
CA MET A 116 14.95 -16.80 22.76
C MET A 116 15.45 -18.11 23.38
N TYR A 117 16.31 -18.84 22.69
CA TYR A 117 16.93 -20.06 23.23
C TYR A 117 17.81 -19.74 24.43
N VAL A 118 18.64 -18.70 24.38
CA VAL A 118 19.49 -18.27 25.49
C VAL A 118 18.65 -17.81 26.68
N SER A 119 17.63 -17.00 26.45
CA SER A 119 16.78 -16.42 27.51
C SER A 119 15.86 -17.45 28.15
N MET A 120 15.11 -18.20 27.35
CA MET A 120 14.02 -19.07 27.82
C MET A 120 14.36 -20.58 27.76
N GLY A 121 15.52 -20.96 27.23
CA GLY A 121 15.89 -22.36 27.02
C GLY A 121 15.81 -23.19 28.30
N HIS A 122 16.23 -22.63 29.45
CA HIS A 122 16.16 -23.30 30.74
C HIS A 122 14.72 -23.74 31.10
N MET A 123 13.71 -22.90 30.82
CA MET A 123 12.30 -23.23 31.06
C MET A 123 11.84 -24.40 30.17
N ILE A 124 12.29 -24.41 28.90
CA ILE A 124 11.95 -25.47 27.95
C ILE A 124 12.52 -26.81 28.40
N TYR A 125 13.79 -26.86 28.87
CA TYR A 125 14.42 -28.05 29.37
C TYR A 125 13.76 -28.58 30.66
N GLN A 126 13.38 -27.66 31.57
CA GLN A 126 12.62 -28.04 32.77
C GLN A 126 11.23 -28.59 32.42
N TRP A 127 10.52 -27.96 31.49
CA TRP A 127 9.17 -28.39 31.09
C TRP A 127 9.16 -29.75 30.40
N LEU A 128 10.17 -30.02 29.54
CA LEU A 128 10.33 -31.29 28.84
C LEU A 128 11.03 -32.37 29.67
N ASN A 129 11.48 -32.03 30.88
CA ASN A 129 12.24 -32.90 31.76
C ASN A 129 13.49 -33.54 31.10
N ILE A 130 14.18 -32.75 30.25
CA ILE A 130 15.39 -33.15 29.51
C ILE A 130 16.60 -32.46 30.15
N PRO A 131 17.76 -33.16 30.34
CA PRO A 131 18.95 -32.53 30.87
C PRO A 131 19.48 -31.44 29.89
N MET A 132 19.89 -30.31 30.46
CA MET A 132 20.50 -29.25 29.65
C MET A 132 21.82 -29.67 29.03
N PRO A 133 22.14 -29.23 27.82
CA PRO A 133 23.44 -29.48 27.21
C PRO A 133 24.57 -28.93 28.09
N PRO A 134 25.70 -29.65 28.23
CA PRO A 134 26.82 -29.23 29.08
C PRO A 134 27.36 -27.84 28.73
N PHE A 135 27.36 -27.48 27.45
CA PHE A 135 27.80 -26.16 27.00
C PHE A 135 26.93 -25.05 27.57
N THR A 136 25.60 -25.18 27.49
CA THR A 136 24.65 -24.17 28.01
C THR A 136 24.79 -24.05 29.54
N MET A 137 24.96 -25.18 30.21
CA MET A 137 25.08 -25.22 31.67
C MET A 137 26.36 -24.56 32.16
N ASN A 138 27.47 -24.80 31.47
CA ASN A 138 28.79 -24.32 31.90
C ASN A 138 29.09 -22.87 31.52
N PHE A 139 28.46 -22.33 30.44
CA PHE A 139 28.77 -21.00 29.94
C PHE A 139 27.67 -19.95 30.14
N LEU A 140 26.41 -20.40 30.27
CA LEU A 140 25.25 -19.47 30.28
C LEU A 140 24.42 -19.55 31.55
N HIS A 141 24.59 -20.60 32.36
CA HIS A 141 23.84 -20.79 33.61
C HIS A 141 24.69 -20.63 34.85
N GLY A 142 24.03 -20.20 35.93
CA GLY A 142 24.66 -19.97 37.24
C GLY A 142 25.05 -18.52 37.47
N ASN A 143 25.09 -18.11 38.73
CA ASN A 143 25.40 -16.70 39.10
C ASN A 143 26.82 -16.30 38.66
N GLU A 144 27.73 -17.25 38.53
CA GLU A 144 29.09 -17.02 38.04
C GLU A 144 29.16 -16.60 36.59
N ASN A 145 28.17 -17.04 35.77
CA ASN A 145 28.08 -16.77 34.36
C ASN A 145 27.09 -15.62 34.03
N ALA A 146 26.53 -14.96 35.04
CA ALA A 146 25.47 -13.97 34.83
C ALA A 146 25.84 -12.84 33.86
N ILE A 147 27.10 -12.35 33.88
CA ILE A 147 27.59 -11.36 32.92
C ILE A 147 27.66 -11.94 31.51
N THR A 148 28.21 -13.15 31.34
CA THR A 148 28.31 -13.84 30.06
C THR A 148 26.93 -14.06 29.45
N TYR A 149 25.98 -14.48 30.27
CA TYR A 149 24.57 -14.66 29.88
C TYR A 149 23.93 -13.34 29.42
N ALA A 150 24.06 -12.27 30.21
CA ALA A 150 23.48 -10.97 29.89
C ALA A 150 24.11 -10.34 28.64
N PHE A 151 25.46 -10.41 28.54
CA PHE A 151 26.18 -9.86 27.41
C PHE A 151 25.93 -10.66 26.13
N THR A 152 25.76 -11.98 26.19
CA THR A 152 25.37 -12.80 25.04
C THR A 152 24.00 -12.39 24.48
N GLN A 153 23.02 -12.17 25.35
CA GLN A 153 21.70 -11.68 24.93
C GLN A 153 21.81 -10.29 24.26
N PHE A 154 22.59 -9.39 24.84
CA PHE A 154 22.83 -8.07 24.26
C PHE A 154 23.47 -8.16 22.87
N LEU A 155 24.51 -8.98 22.68
CA LEU A 155 25.15 -9.19 21.40
C LEU A 155 24.20 -9.77 20.34
N LEU A 156 23.33 -10.71 20.72
CA LEU A 156 22.32 -11.29 19.83
C LEU A 156 21.24 -10.27 19.45
N LEU A 157 20.94 -9.33 20.34
CA LEU A 157 19.98 -8.26 20.06
C LEU A 157 20.51 -7.21 19.09
N LEU A 158 21.82 -6.91 19.08
CA LEU A 158 22.41 -5.85 18.24
C LEU A 158 22.08 -5.96 16.75
N PRO A 159 22.20 -7.09 16.06
CA PRO A 159 21.81 -7.22 14.66
C PRO A 159 20.32 -6.96 14.42
N ILE A 160 19.45 -7.34 15.37
CA ILE A 160 18.01 -7.06 15.31
C ILE A 160 17.77 -5.55 15.39
N LEU A 161 18.47 -4.85 16.28
CA LEU A 161 18.41 -3.38 16.41
C LEU A 161 18.86 -2.67 15.12
N ILE A 162 20.00 -3.08 14.57
CA ILE A 162 20.56 -2.49 13.35
C ILE A 162 19.60 -2.68 12.17
N ALA A 163 19.06 -3.90 12.01
CA ALA A 163 18.08 -4.18 10.97
C ALA A 163 16.80 -3.34 11.12
N ASN A 164 16.42 -3.02 12.36
CA ASN A 164 15.17 -2.36 12.69
C ASN A 164 15.32 -0.90 13.18
N GLN A 165 16.48 -0.28 12.98
CA GLN A 165 16.78 1.09 13.42
C GLN A 165 15.76 2.15 12.90
N LYS A 166 15.07 1.87 11.80
CA LYS A 166 14.04 2.77 11.25
C LYS A 166 12.92 3.03 12.24
N TYR A 167 12.51 2.04 13.05
CA TYR A 167 11.47 2.24 14.08
C TYR A 167 11.89 3.27 15.13
N PHE A 168 13.14 3.23 15.56
CA PHE A 168 13.66 4.20 16.52
C PHE A 168 13.79 5.60 15.91
N LYS A 169 14.37 5.71 14.70
CA LYS A 169 14.54 7.00 14.01
C LYS A 169 13.20 7.67 13.77
N ASN A 170 12.23 6.96 13.20
CA ASN A 170 10.90 7.50 12.93
C ASN A 170 10.14 7.74 14.23
N GLY A 171 10.15 6.81 15.17
CA GLY A 171 9.43 6.90 16.43
C GLY A 171 9.84 8.10 17.28
N PHE A 172 11.13 8.31 17.46
CA PHE A 172 11.63 9.49 18.20
C PHE A 172 11.42 10.78 17.42
N LYS A 173 11.58 10.78 16.09
CA LYS A 173 11.29 11.96 15.25
C LYS A 173 9.84 12.40 15.39
N THR A 174 8.88 11.51 15.25
CA THR A 174 7.44 11.82 15.35
C THR A 174 7.04 12.20 16.79
N LEU A 175 7.67 11.60 17.80
CA LEU A 175 7.48 11.98 19.19
C LEU A 175 7.93 13.43 19.44
N TRP A 176 9.09 13.80 18.91
CA TRP A 176 9.64 15.19 19.02
C TRP A 176 8.71 16.22 18.36
N HIS A 177 8.10 15.87 17.21
CA HIS A 177 7.14 16.73 16.52
C HIS A 177 5.71 16.67 17.13
N ARG A 178 5.57 16.14 18.36
CA ARG A 178 4.28 16.00 19.08
C ARG A 178 3.19 15.27 18.30
N SER A 179 3.59 14.37 17.42
CA SER A 179 2.72 13.52 16.62
C SER A 179 3.10 12.05 16.82
N PRO A 180 2.98 11.51 18.05
CA PRO A 180 3.36 10.15 18.34
C PRO A 180 2.54 9.17 17.48
N ASN A 181 3.23 8.18 16.96
CA ASN A 181 2.67 7.13 16.14
C ASN A 181 3.05 5.74 16.68
N MET A 182 2.71 4.69 15.92
CA MET A 182 3.05 3.32 16.28
C MET A 182 4.56 3.11 16.46
N ASP A 183 5.40 3.71 15.59
CA ASP A 183 6.85 3.62 15.71
C ASP A 183 7.34 4.26 17.02
N SER A 184 6.64 5.31 17.52
CA SER A 184 6.94 5.92 18.82
C SER A 184 6.70 4.97 19.99
N LEU A 185 5.61 4.18 19.96
CA LEU A 185 5.35 3.18 21.01
C LEU A 185 6.43 2.10 21.02
N ILE A 186 6.83 1.64 19.84
CA ILE A 186 7.92 0.64 19.67
C ILE A 186 9.24 1.21 20.19
N ALA A 187 9.57 2.44 19.79
CA ALA A 187 10.82 3.09 20.15
C ALA A 187 10.93 3.30 21.67
N ILE A 188 9.85 3.72 22.34
CA ILE A 188 9.80 3.89 23.80
C ILE A 188 9.90 2.52 24.48
N GLY A 189 9.05 1.55 24.10
CA GLY A 189 8.99 0.24 24.77
C GLY A 189 10.29 -0.55 24.61
N ALA A 190 10.75 -0.76 23.36
CA ALA A 190 12.01 -1.46 23.12
C ALA A 190 13.22 -0.67 23.64
N GLY A 191 13.21 0.66 23.52
CA GLY A 191 14.28 1.51 24.04
C GLY A 191 14.42 1.43 25.55
N ALA A 192 13.31 1.45 26.29
CA ALA A 192 13.30 1.29 27.75
C ALA A 192 13.83 -0.08 28.17
N ALA A 193 13.40 -1.17 27.49
CA ALA A 193 13.88 -2.52 27.74
C ALA A 193 15.41 -2.66 27.53
N ILE A 194 15.93 -2.03 26.46
CA ILE A 194 17.37 -2.04 26.15
C ILE A 194 18.17 -1.25 27.21
N LEU A 195 17.72 -0.04 27.54
CA LEU A 195 18.38 0.80 28.53
C LEU A 195 18.40 0.13 29.91
N TYR A 196 17.30 -0.51 30.29
CA TYR A 196 17.25 -1.27 31.51
C TYR A 196 18.18 -2.47 31.48
N GLY A 197 18.20 -3.26 30.40
CA GLY A 197 19.12 -4.38 30.25
C GLY A 197 20.60 -3.98 30.36
N ILE A 198 20.97 -2.83 29.75
CA ILE A 198 22.32 -2.27 29.92
C ILE A 198 22.58 -1.90 31.38
N PHE A 199 21.63 -1.24 32.05
CA PHE A 199 21.73 -0.94 33.50
C PHE A 199 21.88 -2.22 34.32
N ALA A 200 21.12 -3.27 34.01
CA ALA A 200 21.21 -4.56 34.69
C ALA A 200 22.60 -5.20 34.51
N ILE A 201 23.24 -5.14 33.35
CA ILE A 201 24.62 -5.61 33.14
C ILE A 201 25.58 -4.88 34.09
N TYR A 202 25.49 -3.56 34.24
CA TYR A 202 26.31 -2.78 35.17
C TYR A 202 26.08 -3.22 36.63
N ARG A 203 24.81 -3.44 37.01
CA ARG A 203 24.44 -3.87 38.35
C ARG A 203 24.99 -5.27 38.68
N ILE A 204 24.87 -6.20 37.72
CA ILE A 204 25.42 -7.54 37.81
C ILE A 204 26.95 -7.48 38.00
N GLY A 205 27.65 -6.71 37.16
CA GLY A 205 29.09 -6.57 37.24
C GLY A 205 29.57 -6.00 38.58
N TYR A 206 28.90 -4.95 39.07
CA TYR A 206 29.20 -4.36 40.38
C TYR A 206 28.95 -5.35 41.53
N ALA A 207 27.80 -6.03 41.54
CA ALA A 207 27.42 -6.98 42.57
C ALA A 207 28.37 -8.22 42.63
N MET A 208 28.80 -8.73 41.46
CA MET A 208 29.80 -9.81 41.39
C MET A 208 31.14 -9.40 42.04
N GLY A 209 31.59 -8.16 41.73
CA GLY A 209 32.82 -7.61 42.34
C GLY A 209 32.76 -7.44 43.85
N HIS A 210 31.58 -7.33 44.45
CA HIS A 210 31.34 -7.14 45.87
C HIS A 210 30.79 -8.40 46.59
N GLY A 211 30.63 -9.53 45.86
CA GLY A 211 30.16 -10.78 46.41
C GLY A 211 28.65 -10.83 46.72
N ASP A 212 27.86 -9.86 46.23
CA ASP A 212 26.38 -9.81 46.44
C ASP A 212 25.66 -10.69 45.44
N MET A 213 25.62 -11.99 45.66
CA MET A 213 25.01 -12.97 44.77
C MET A 213 23.48 -12.87 44.70
N MET A 214 22.83 -12.23 45.70
CA MET A 214 21.37 -12.01 45.67
C MET A 214 21.00 -10.99 44.60
N VAL A 215 21.73 -9.89 44.53
CA VAL A 215 21.58 -8.86 43.51
C VAL A 215 21.92 -9.40 42.10
N VAL A 216 22.99 -10.22 42.01
CA VAL A 216 23.33 -10.89 40.73
C VAL A 216 22.17 -11.75 40.24
N HIS A 217 21.59 -12.58 41.08
CA HIS A 217 20.46 -13.44 40.71
C HIS A 217 19.24 -12.64 40.27
N GLN A 218 18.89 -11.57 41.02
CA GLN A 218 17.75 -10.72 40.68
C GLN A 218 17.88 -10.10 39.29
N TYR A 219 19.00 -9.41 39.02
CA TYR A 219 19.17 -8.71 37.73
C TYR A 219 19.45 -9.66 36.55
N ALA A 220 19.98 -10.87 36.80
CA ALA A 220 20.16 -11.86 35.73
C ALA A 220 18.82 -12.40 35.20
N HIS A 221 17.78 -12.42 36.02
CA HIS A 221 16.45 -12.87 35.59
C HIS A 221 15.64 -11.75 34.91
N ASP A 222 15.97 -10.47 35.13
CA ASP A 222 15.18 -9.30 34.67
C ASP A 222 15.93 -8.49 33.59
N LEU A 223 16.42 -9.12 32.51
CA LEU A 223 17.25 -8.45 31.51
C LEU A 223 16.44 -7.71 30.40
N TYR A 224 15.27 -8.20 30.03
CA TYR A 224 14.37 -7.69 29.01
C TYR A 224 14.93 -7.54 27.58
N PHE A 225 16.13 -8.06 27.27
CA PHE A 225 16.68 -8.05 25.91
C PHE A 225 15.87 -8.91 24.96
N GLU A 226 15.38 -10.07 25.41
CA GLU A 226 14.51 -10.95 24.64
C GLU A 226 13.17 -10.27 24.37
N SER A 227 12.65 -9.49 25.30
CA SER A 227 11.42 -8.72 25.12
C SER A 227 11.59 -7.66 24.03
N ALA A 228 12.68 -6.88 24.05
CA ALA A 228 13.01 -5.93 23.00
C ALA A 228 13.17 -6.61 21.63
N GLY A 229 13.89 -7.74 21.57
CA GLY A 229 14.07 -8.53 20.34
C GLY A 229 12.77 -9.09 19.82
N THR A 230 11.90 -9.57 20.69
CA THR A 230 10.58 -10.11 20.36
C THR A 230 9.66 -9.02 19.81
N ILE A 231 9.57 -7.88 20.46
CA ILE A 231 8.80 -6.72 20.00
C ILE A 231 9.20 -6.34 18.57
N LEU A 232 10.51 -6.13 18.34
CA LEU A 232 11.02 -5.70 17.04
C LEU A 232 10.79 -6.77 15.96
N THR A 233 10.96 -8.04 16.28
CA THR A 233 10.79 -9.15 15.34
C THR A 233 9.33 -9.36 14.98
N LEU A 234 8.42 -9.45 15.95
CA LEU A 234 6.99 -9.65 15.71
C LEU A 234 6.36 -8.49 14.93
N ILE A 235 6.73 -7.25 15.26
CA ILE A 235 6.27 -6.08 14.51
C ILE A 235 6.81 -6.10 13.07
N THR A 236 8.06 -6.54 12.88
CA THR A 236 8.63 -6.68 11.53
C THR A 236 7.92 -7.78 10.73
N ILE A 237 7.48 -8.88 11.36
CA ILE A 237 6.61 -9.90 10.73
C ILE A 237 5.30 -9.24 10.28
N GLY A 238 4.62 -8.53 11.18
CA GLY A 238 3.36 -7.83 10.88
C GLY A 238 3.52 -6.85 9.72
N LYS A 239 4.57 -6.02 9.74
CA LYS A 239 4.89 -5.06 8.67
C LYS A 239 5.26 -5.72 7.34
N TYR A 240 5.94 -6.84 7.37
CA TYR A 240 6.23 -7.62 6.16
C TYR A 240 4.95 -8.17 5.52
N LEU A 241 4.05 -8.77 6.32
CA LEU A 241 2.77 -9.28 5.83
C LEU A 241 1.90 -8.16 5.27
N GLU A 242 1.86 -7.01 5.94
CA GLU A 242 1.23 -5.79 5.49
C GLU A 242 1.76 -5.34 4.12
N THR A 243 3.09 -5.17 4.00
CA THR A 243 3.73 -4.70 2.77
C THR A 243 3.52 -5.66 1.61
N LYS A 244 3.56 -6.97 1.90
CA LYS A 244 3.29 -8.02 0.91
C LYS A 244 1.84 -8.00 0.43
N SER A 245 0.87 -7.78 1.33
CA SER A 245 -0.54 -7.66 0.97
C SER A 245 -0.82 -6.43 0.12
N LYS A 246 -0.21 -5.29 0.46
CA LYS A 246 -0.26 -4.06 -0.36
C LYS A 246 0.30 -4.29 -1.77
N GLY A 247 1.42 -5.00 -1.89
CA GLY A 247 2.02 -5.33 -3.19
C GLY A 247 1.10 -6.13 -4.10
N LYS A 248 0.40 -7.14 -3.57
CA LYS A 248 -0.56 -7.94 -4.34
C LYS A 248 -1.77 -7.12 -4.82
N THR A 249 -2.18 -6.14 -4.06
CA THR A 249 -3.33 -5.30 -4.39
C THR A 249 -3.01 -4.29 -5.50
N SER A 250 -1.77 -3.81 -5.57
CA SER A 250 -1.27 -3.00 -6.70
C SER A 250 -1.17 -3.79 -8.00
N GLU A 251 -1.12 -5.12 -7.94
CA GLU A 251 -1.00 -5.99 -9.14
C GLU A 251 -2.22 -5.86 -10.08
N ALA A 252 -3.42 -5.65 -9.55
CA ALA A 252 -4.63 -5.46 -10.36
C ALA A 252 -4.55 -4.16 -11.19
N ILE A 253 -4.12 -3.06 -10.58
CA ILE A 253 -3.91 -1.78 -11.29
C ILE A 253 -2.80 -1.93 -12.33
N THR A 254 -1.75 -2.66 -12.00
CA THR A 254 -0.64 -2.93 -12.93
C THR A 254 -1.08 -3.75 -14.13
N LYS A 255 -1.97 -4.72 -13.95
CA LYS A 255 -2.53 -5.48 -15.06
C LYS A 255 -3.28 -4.56 -16.02
N LEU A 256 -4.07 -3.61 -15.52
CA LEU A 256 -4.74 -2.60 -16.33
C LEU A 256 -3.74 -1.71 -17.10
N LEU A 257 -2.69 -1.25 -16.43
CA LEU A 257 -1.61 -0.46 -17.06
C LEU A 257 -0.89 -1.21 -18.19
N ASN A 258 -0.78 -2.54 -18.09
CA ASN A 258 -0.10 -3.38 -19.08
C ASN A 258 -1.02 -3.83 -20.24
N LEU A 259 -2.31 -3.47 -20.24
CA LEU A 259 -3.24 -3.81 -21.34
C LEU A 259 -2.96 -2.98 -22.59
N ALA A 260 -2.60 -1.71 -22.45
CA ALA A 260 -2.23 -0.88 -23.59
C ALA A 260 -0.76 -1.08 -23.96
N PRO A 261 -0.45 -1.24 -25.25
CA PRO A 261 0.92 -1.35 -25.73
C PRO A 261 1.65 -0.02 -25.55
N LYS A 262 2.96 -0.08 -25.27
CA LYS A 262 3.81 1.10 -25.13
C LYS A 262 4.20 1.72 -26.46
N THR A 263 4.12 0.94 -27.53
CA THR A 263 4.49 1.36 -28.89
C THR A 263 3.36 1.15 -29.86
N VAL A 264 3.33 1.96 -30.90
CA VAL A 264 2.35 1.89 -31.98
C VAL A 264 3.03 2.08 -33.33
N THR A 265 2.53 1.46 -34.38
CA THR A 265 2.99 1.72 -35.75
C THR A 265 2.25 2.92 -36.31
N ALA A 266 2.88 4.09 -36.28
CA ALA A 266 2.34 5.32 -36.87
C ALA A 266 2.74 5.45 -38.35
N VAL A 267 1.93 6.16 -39.14
CA VAL A 267 2.22 6.47 -40.55
C VAL A 267 2.54 7.94 -40.66
N ARG A 268 3.83 8.28 -40.77
CA ARG A 268 4.36 9.65 -40.91
C ARG A 268 4.95 9.80 -42.32
N ASP A 269 4.49 10.79 -43.05
CA ASP A 269 4.96 11.06 -44.42
C ASP A 269 4.82 9.84 -45.38
N GLY A 270 3.80 8.99 -45.14
CA GLY A 270 3.58 7.79 -45.92
C GLY A 270 4.46 6.59 -45.55
N VAL A 271 5.32 6.71 -44.51
CA VAL A 271 6.23 5.67 -44.03
C VAL A 271 5.74 5.13 -42.67
N GLU A 272 5.70 3.79 -42.54
CA GLU A 272 5.42 3.14 -41.27
C GLU A 272 6.61 3.28 -40.31
N GLN A 273 6.37 3.82 -39.14
CA GLN A 273 7.37 3.96 -38.08
C GLN A 273 6.81 3.48 -36.76
N VAL A 274 7.60 2.69 -36.00
CA VAL A 274 7.25 2.32 -34.64
C VAL A 274 7.66 3.46 -33.73
N VAL A 275 6.68 4.07 -33.06
CA VAL A 275 6.84 5.20 -32.13
C VAL A 275 6.32 4.84 -30.76
N ASP A 276 6.74 5.57 -29.74
CA ASP A 276 6.12 5.43 -28.42
C ASP A 276 4.66 5.89 -28.47
N ALA A 277 3.75 5.17 -27.82
CA ALA A 277 2.33 5.52 -27.78
C ALA A 277 2.08 6.92 -27.17
N ALA A 278 3.00 7.39 -26.31
CA ALA A 278 2.96 8.72 -25.71
C ALA A 278 3.31 9.85 -26.72
N ASP A 279 4.01 9.53 -27.82
CA ASP A 279 4.43 10.48 -28.84
C ASP A 279 3.44 10.58 -30.01
N VAL A 280 2.31 9.88 -29.94
CA VAL A 280 1.25 9.95 -30.93
C VAL A 280 0.41 11.19 -30.73
N GLU A 281 0.19 11.96 -31.81
CA GLU A 281 -0.63 13.16 -31.79
C GLU A 281 -2.07 12.88 -32.25
N LYS A 282 -3.00 13.70 -31.73
CA LYS A 282 -4.40 13.63 -32.16
C LYS A 282 -4.52 13.92 -33.64
N GLY A 283 -5.16 13.01 -34.38
CA GLY A 283 -5.32 13.12 -35.83
C GLY A 283 -4.27 12.33 -36.62
N GLU A 284 -3.25 11.82 -35.99
CA GLU A 284 -2.21 10.97 -36.59
C GLU A 284 -2.80 9.63 -37.04
N ILE A 285 -2.26 9.07 -38.13
CA ILE A 285 -2.69 7.76 -38.65
C ILE A 285 -1.81 6.67 -38.07
N PHE A 286 -2.42 5.59 -37.61
CA PHE A 286 -1.74 4.43 -37.09
C PHE A 286 -2.32 3.12 -37.59
N LEU A 287 -1.51 2.07 -37.53
CA LEU A 287 -1.86 0.73 -37.97
C LEU A 287 -2.02 -0.19 -36.78
N VAL A 288 -2.98 -1.11 -36.87
CA VAL A 288 -3.17 -2.19 -35.89
C VAL A 288 -3.22 -3.51 -36.65
N LYS A 289 -2.17 -4.34 -36.49
CA LYS A 289 -2.07 -5.64 -37.14
C LYS A 289 -2.86 -6.70 -36.37
N PRO A 290 -3.23 -7.82 -37.03
CA PRO A 290 -3.85 -8.93 -36.30
C PRO A 290 -3.00 -9.41 -35.12
N GLY A 291 -3.63 -9.56 -33.96
CA GLY A 291 -2.99 -9.92 -32.70
C GLY A 291 -2.43 -8.74 -31.89
N GLU A 292 -2.36 -7.54 -32.46
CA GLU A 292 -1.90 -6.36 -31.75
C GLU A 292 -3.02 -5.73 -30.91
N SER A 293 -2.64 -5.14 -29.78
CA SER A 293 -3.51 -4.29 -28.96
C SER A 293 -3.49 -2.86 -29.48
N VAL A 294 -4.63 -2.18 -29.40
CA VAL A 294 -4.79 -0.76 -29.80
C VAL A 294 -4.13 0.12 -28.76
N ALA A 295 -3.19 0.97 -29.18
CA ALA A 295 -2.44 1.85 -28.30
C ALA A 295 -3.22 3.10 -27.88
N VAL A 296 -3.96 3.70 -28.81
CA VAL A 296 -4.71 4.97 -28.63
C VAL A 296 -6.11 4.83 -29.22
N ASP A 297 -7.09 5.58 -28.70
CA ASP A 297 -8.44 5.53 -29.27
C ASP A 297 -8.46 6.15 -30.69
N GLY A 298 -9.18 5.53 -31.58
CA GLY A 298 -9.21 5.97 -32.98
C GLY A 298 -10.51 5.65 -33.73
N ILE A 299 -10.61 6.18 -34.94
CA ILE A 299 -11.66 5.84 -35.92
C ILE A 299 -11.02 5.09 -37.07
N VAL A 300 -11.62 3.99 -37.47
CA VAL A 300 -11.16 3.17 -38.60
C VAL A 300 -11.30 3.96 -39.90
N LEU A 301 -10.20 4.13 -40.63
CA LEU A 301 -10.17 4.74 -41.97
C LEU A 301 -10.27 3.68 -43.08
N GLU A 302 -9.61 2.55 -42.89
CA GLU A 302 -9.55 1.46 -43.88
C GLU A 302 -9.44 0.10 -43.15
N GLY A 303 -10.08 -0.89 -43.71
CA GLY A 303 -10.02 -2.27 -43.21
C GLY A 303 -11.29 -2.73 -42.52
N LYS A 304 -11.37 -4.05 -42.29
CA LYS A 304 -12.42 -4.70 -41.50
C LYS A 304 -11.79 -5.71 -40.59
N SER A 305 -12.18 -5.72 -39.32
CA SER A 305 -11.71 -6.69 -38.35
C SER A 305 -12.71 -6.90 -37.22
N SER A 306 -12.44 -7.88 -36.36
CA SER A 306 -13.14 -8.09 -35.11
C SER A 306 -12.18 -7.72 -33.96
N PHE A 307 -12.64 -6.93 -32.99
CA PHE A 307 -11.87 -6.52 -31.84
C PHE A 307 -12.39 -7.18 -30.58
N ASP A 308 -11.49 -7.75 -29.81
CA ASP A 308 -11.77 -8.21 -28.46
C ASP A 308 -11.66 -7.03 -27.49
N GLU A 309 -12.82 -6.57 -27.04
CA GLU A 309 -12.95 -5.45 -26.12
C GLU A 309 -13.19 -5.92 -24.67
N SER A 310 -13.03 -7.24 -24.40
CA SER A 310 -13.37 -7.85 -23.11
C SER A 310 -12.64 -7.24 -21.91
N ALA A 311 -11.41 -6.77 -22.10
CA ALA A 311 -10.63 -6.10 -21.07
C ALA A 311 -11.22 -4.75 -20.63
N ILE A 312 -12.09 -4.14 -21.47
CA ILE A 312 -12.67 -2.81 -21.24
C ILE A 312 -14.16 -2.93 -20.90
N THR A 313 -14.88 -3.74 -21.68
CA THR A 313 -16.35 -3.89 -21.59
C THR A 313 -16.77 -5.08 -20.74
N GLY A 314 -15.89 -6.06 -20.52
CA GLY A 314 -16.22 -7.34 -19.90
C GLY A 314 -16.92 -8.33 -20.85
N GLU A 315 -17.26 -7.94 -22.09
CA GLU A 315 -17.93 -8.80 -23.07
C GLU A 315 -16.93 -9.67 -23.84
N SER A 316 -17.07 -11.00 -23.76
CA SER A 316 -16.14 -11.94 -24.38
C SER A 316 -16.33 -12.11 -25.88
N ILE A 317 -17.40 -11.58 -26.49
CA ILE A 317 -17.68 -11.71 -27.90
C ILE A 317 -16.97 -10.60 -28.67
N PRO A 318 -16.06 -10.94 -29.61
CA PRO A 318 -15.38 -9.92 -30.42
C PRO A 318 -16.38 -9.07 -31.23
N VAL A 319 -16.18 -7.76 -31.19
CA VAL A 319 -17.03 -6.76 -31.86
C VAL A 319 -16.50 -6.51 -33.26
N PRO A 320 -17.30 -6.70 -34.33
CA PRO A 320 -16.89 -6.37 -35.69
C PRO A 320 -16.76 -4.85 -35.84
N LYS A 321 -15.68 -4.41 -36.47
CA LYS A 321 -15.39 -3.00 -36.79
C LYS A 321 -15.08 -2.87 -38.27
N GLN A 322 -15.57 -1.78 -38.85
CA GLN A 322 -15.38 -1.40 -40.25
C GLN A 322 -15.09 0.09 -40.37
N GLU A 323 -14.88 0.56 -41.58
CA GLU A 323 -14.63 1.97 -41.85
C GLU A 323 -15.69 2.90 -41.19
N GLY A 324 -15.26 3.93 -40.49
CA GLY A 324 -16.07 4.85 -39.70
C GLY A 324 -16.34 4.42 -38.26
N ASP A 325 -16.07 3.17 -37.90
CA ASP A 325 -16.27 2.68 -36.51
C ASP A 325 -15.15 3.15 -35.59
N THR A 326 -15.47 3.31 -34.30
CA THR A 326 -14.51 3.65 -33.27
C THR A 326 -13.82 2.39 -32.73
N ILE A 327 -12.50 2.44 -32.58
CA ILE A 327 -11.69 1.46 -31.86
C ILE A 327 -11.13 2.08 -30.60
N VAL A 328 -11.06 1.28 -29.53
CA VAL A 328 -10.74 1.74 -28.18
C VAL A 328 -9.38 1.19 -27.77
N SER A 329 -8.59 2.02 -27.08
CA SER A 329 -7.29 1.62 -26.52
C SER A 329 -7.43 0.39 -25.64
N ALA A 330 -6.42 -0.48 -25.63
CA ALA A 330 -6.36 -1.79 -24.95
C ALA A 330 -7.28 -2.89 -25.54
N SER A 331 -8.07 -2.63 -26.59
CA SER A 331 -8.74 -3.70 -27.34
C SER A 331 -7.77 -4.45 -28.25
N ILE A 332 -8.00 -5.75 -28.50
CA ILE A 332 -7.10 -6.60 -29.28
C ILE A 332 -7.71 -6.87 -30.66
N ASN A 333 -6.99 -6.53 -31.72
CA ASN A 333 -7.37 -6.84 -33.10
C ASN A 333 -7.23 -8.37 -33.37
N LYS A 334 -8.29 -9.03 -33.80
CA LYS A 334 -8.28 -10.51 -34.00
C LYS A 334 -7.99 -10.94 -35.42
N SER A 335 -8.29 -10.16 -36.47
CA SER A 335 -8.28 -10.67 -37.83
C SER A 335 -7.60 -9.77 -38.87
N GLY A 336 -8.23 -8.71 -39.32
CA GLY A 336 -7.77 -7.88 -40.43
C GLY A 336 -6.73 -6.81 -40.06
N LEU A 337 -5.99 -6.30 -41.03
CA LEU A 337 -5.20 -5.09 -40.84
C LEU A 337 -6.13 -3.88 -40.80
N ILE A 338 -5.97 -3.04 -39.79
CA ILE A 338 -6.74 -1.81 -39.60
C ILE A 338 -5.83 -0.60 -39.69
N ARG A 339 -6.26 0.39 -40.47
CA ARG A 339 -5.70 1.74 -40.52
C ARG A 339 -6.67 2.68 -39.85
N ALA A 340 -6.24 3.36 -38.80
CA ALA A 340 -7.09 4.20 -38.00
C ALA A 340 -6.47 5.60 -37.78
N LYS A 341 -7.33 6.57 -37.49
CA LYS A 341 -6.95 7.95 -37.13
C LYS A 341 -7.13 8.14 -35.62
N ALA A 342 -6.09 8.60 -34.93
CA ALA A 342 -6.12 8.85 -33.49
C ALA A 342 -7.11 9.96 -33.14
N THR A 343 -8.02 9.66 -32.22
CA THR A 343 -9.04 10.62 -31.72
C THR A 343 -8.76 11.09 -30.32
N LYS A 344 -8.26 10.16 -29.46
CA LYS A 344 -7.82 10.45 -28.10
C LYS A 344 -6.46 9.83 -27.89
N VAL A 345 -5.54 10.59 -27.30
CA VAL A 345 -4.14 10.22 -27.11
C VAL A 345 -3.70 10.49 -25.67
N GLY A 346 -2.63 9.83 -25.21
CA GLY A 346 -2.07 10.04 -23.88
C GLY A 346 -3.09 9.79 -22.77
N GLU A 347 -3.28 10.77 -21.89
CA GLU A 347 -4.18 10.68 -20.73
C GLU A 347 -5.68 10.72 -21.11
N ASP A 348 -6.02 11.17 -22.31
CA ASP A 348 -7.40 11.22 -22.78
C ASP A 348 -7.90 9.88 -23.32
N THR A 349 -7.03 8.87 -23.49
CA THR A 349 -7.42 7.54 -23.94
C THR A 349 -8.38 6.88 -22.96
N THR A 350 -9.28 6.04 -23.48
CA THR A 350 -10.28 5.34 -22.65
C THR A 350 -9.62 4.52 -21.55
N ILE A 351 -8.54 3.81 -21.85
CA ILE A 351 -7.82 3.02 -20.83
C ILE A 351 -7.16 3.91 -19.76
N ALA A 352 -6.59 5.06 -20.14
CA ALA A 352 -6.01 6.01 -19.20
C ALA A 352 -7.08 6.59 -18.25
N GLN A 353 -8.26 6.90 -18.76
CA GLN A 353 -9.39 7.36 -17.94
C GLN A 353 -9.87 6.27 -16.98
N ILE A 354 -9.92 5.00 -17.41
CA ILE A 354 -10.26 3.88 -16.52
C ILE A 354 -9.23 3.75 -15.39
N ILE A 355 -7.94 3.78 -15.72
CA ILE A 355 -6.86 3.71 -14.75
C ILE A 355 -6.97 4.87 -13.75
N ARG A 356 -7.18 6.09 -14.24
CA ARG A 356 -7.38 7.27 -13.39
C ARG A 356 -8.57 7.13 -12.45
N LEU A 357 -9.72 6.63 -12.93
CA LEU A 357 -10.88 6.38 -12.07
C LEU A 357 -10.58 5.34 -10.98
N VAL A 358 -9.87 4.26 -11.29
CA VAL A 358 -9.46 3.25 -10.32
C VAL A 358 -8.47 3.83 -9.30
N GLU A 359 -7.52 4.65 -9.73
CA GLU A 359 -6.60 5.36 -8.84
C GLU A 359 -7.31 6.35 -7.92
N GLU A 360 -8.23 7.16 -8.46
CA GLU A 360 -9.03 8.12 -7.69
C GLU A 360 -9.92 7.40 -6.67
N ALA A 361 -10.58 6.32 -7.08
CA ALA A 361 -11.36 5.48 -6.17
C ALA A 361 -10.51 4.89 -5.05
N SER A 362 -9.33 4.37 -5.41
CA SER A 362 -8.38 3.79 -4.45
C SER A 362 -7.75 4.83 -3.53
N SER A 363 -7.67 6.08 -3.97
CA SER A 363 -7.15 7.20 -3.17
C SER A 363 -8.18 7.81 -2.24
N SER A 364 -9.48 7.67 -2.54
CA SER A 364 -10.55 8.17 -1.70
C SER A 364 -10.63 7.39 -0.39
N LYS A 365 -10.73 8.11 0.74
CA LYS A 365 -10.89 7.48 2.06
C LYS A 365 -12.37 7.30 2.37
N ALA A 366 -12.82 6.07 2.51
CA ALA A 366 -14.16 5.77 3.01
C ALA A 366 -14.40 6.38 4.41
N PRO A 367 -15.64 6.71 4.78
CA PRO A 367 -16.01 7.27 6.08
C PRO A 367 -15.47 6.45 7.25
N ILE A 368 -15.54 5.13 7.18
CA ILE A 368 -14.99 4.23 8.20
C ILE A 368 -13.47 4.34 8.33
N ALA A 369 -12.74 4.57 7.22
CA ALA A 369 -11.30 4.78 7.27
C ALA A 369 -10.93 6.12 7.94
N LYS A 370 -11.69 7.19 7.66
CA LYS A 370 -11.53 8.50 8.31
C LYS A 370 -11.78 8.40 9.82
N MET A 371 -12.78 7.60 10.23
CA MET A 371 -13.07 7.35 11.64
C MET A 371 -11.95 6.56 12.31
N ALA A 372 -11.43 5.52 11.67
CA ALA A 372 -10.29 4.74 12.16
C ALA A 372 -9.03 5.61 12.35
N ASP A 373 -8.73 6.50 11.40
CA ASP A 373 -7.62 7.45 11.49
C ASP A 373 -7.78 8.42 12.67
N LYS A 374 -9.00 8.94 12.89
CA LYS A 374 -9.31 9.81 14.03
C LYS A 374 -9.11 9.09 15.36
N ILE A 375 -9.59 7.85 15.47
CA ILE A 375 -9.41 7.02 16.66
C ILE A 375 -7.91 6.78 16.89
N ALA A 376 -7.14 6.37 15.89
CA ALA A 376 -5.71 6.13 16.01
C ALA A 376 -4.93 7.37 16.48
N GLY A 377 -5.31 8.57 16.04
CA GLY A 377 -4.69 9.82 16.43
C GLY A 377 -4.85 10.19 17.91
N VAL A 378 -5.92 9.72 18.57
CA VAL A 378 -6.17 9.90 20.00
C VAL A 378 -5.61 8.74 20.81
N PHE A 379 -5.67 7.55 20.25
CA PHE A 379 -5.32 6.29 20.90
C PHE A 379 -3.85 6.23 21.35
N VAL A 380 -2.91 6.61 20.50
CA VAL A 380 -1.47 6.54 20.81
C VAL A 380 -1.09 7.44 22.01
N PRO A 381 -1.47 8.74 22.07
CA PRO A 381 -1.27 9.55 23.27
C PRO A 381 -1.94 8.98 24.52
N ALA A 382 -3.17 8.45 24.39
CA ALA A 382 -3.89 7.85 25.50
C ALA A 382 -3.16 6.64 26.07
N VAL A 383 -2.66 5.75 25.22
CA VAL A 383 -1.88 4.57 25.61
C VAL A 383 -0.58 4.96 26.33
N ILE A 384 0.15 5.96 25.82
CA ILE A 384 1.37 6.46 26.50
C ILE A 384 1.02 6.96 27.90
N THR A 385 -0.09 7.71 28.05
CA THR A 385 -0.55 8.23 29.33
C THR A 385 -0.93 7.08 30.28
N ILE A 386 -1.68 6.09 29.79
CA ILE A 386 -2.07 4.91 30.58
C ILE A 386 -0.84 4.14 31.04
N ALA A 387 0.15 3.93 30.16
CA ALA A 387 1.38 3.23 30.50
C ALA A 387 2.16 3.95 31.61
N LEU A 388 2.28 5.28 31.53
CA LEU A 388 2.91 6.09 32.58
C LEU A 388 2.15 5.99 33.91
N ILE A 389 0.81 6.13 33.87
CA ILE A 389 -0.04 6.00 35.06
C ILE A 389 0.11 4.60 35.67
N THR A 390 0.10 3.54 34.87
CA THR A 390 0.29 2.16 35.33
C THR A 390 1.62 2.00 36.06
N GLY A 391 2.72 2.48 35.45
CA GLY A 391 4.03 2.45 36.10
C GLY A 391 4.06 3.19 37.45
N VAL A 392 3.48 4.40 37.49
CA VAL A 392 3.40 5.19 38.73
C VAL A 392 2.55 4.51 39.80
N ILE A 393 1.40 3.94 39.45
CA ILE A 393 0.52 3.22 40.40
C ILE A 393 1.28 2.06 41.02
N TRP A 394 1.99 1.25 40.23
CA TRP A 394 2.76 0.13 40.75
C TRP A 394 3.90 0.56 41.67
N LEU A 395 4.61 1.66 41.33
CA LEU A 395 5.64 2.23 42.23
C LEU A 395 5.05 2.70 43.56
N ILE A 396 3.91 3.37 43.54
CA ILE A 396 3.23 3.86 44.76
C ILE A 396 2.72 2.68 45.61
N SER A 397 2.30 1.56 44.92
CA SER A 397 1.85 0.33 45.60
C SER A 397 3.00 -0.48 46.23
N GLY A 398 4.24 -0.02 46.13
CA GLY A 398 5.41 -0.68 46.72
C GLY A 398 6.00 -1.78 45.84
N ALA A 399 5.62 -1.89 44.58
CA ALA A 399 6.27 -2.79 43.63
C ALA A 399 7.68 -2.31 43.28
N THR A 400 8.54 -3.22 42.85
CA THR A 400 9.87 -2.85 42.39
C THR A 400 9.83 -2.02 41.11
N PHE A 401 10.88 -1.23 40.89
CA PHE A 401 11.00 -0.41 39.67
C PHE A 401 10.93 -1.28 38.39
N GLU A 402 11.54 -2.46 38.44
CA GLU A 402 11.56 -3.46 37.37
C GLU A 402 10.15 -3.90 36.99
N PHE A 403 9.34 -4.27 37.97
CA PHE A 403 7.97 -4.71 37.76
C PHE A 403 7.09 -3.57 37.21
N ALA A 404 7.22 -2.37 37.78
CA ALA A 404 6.48 -1.19 37.32
C ALA A 404 6.83 -0.84 35.86
N MET A 405 8.12 -0.93 35.51
CA MET A 405 8.58 -0.67 34.14
C MET A 405 8.13 -1.76 33.17
N SER A 406 8.23 -3.03 33.55
CA SER A 406 7.76 -4.15 32.71
C SER A 406 6.27 -4.03 32.39
N THR A 407 5.45 -3.73 33.38
CA THR A 407 4.00 -3.53 33.17
C THR A 407 3.69 -2.33 32.31
N ALA A 408 4.41 -1.21 32.47
CA ALA A 408 4.26 -0.05 31.61
C ALA A 408 4.65 -0.35 30.14
N ILE A 409 5.76 -1.08 29.92
CA ILE A 409 6.18 -1.53 28.60
C ILE A 409 5.13 -2.48 27.99
N ALA A 410 4.58 -3.42 28.77
CA ALA A 410 3.53 -4.34 28.31
C ALA A 410 2.30 -3.58 27.82
N VAL A 411 1.86 -2.52 28.52
CA VAL A 411 0.75 -1.65 28.09
C VAL A 411 1.07 -0.99 26.73
N LEU A 412 2.28 -0.45 26.55
CA LEU A 412 2.69 0.18 25.29
C LEU A 412 2.66 -0.79 24.11
N VAL A 413 3.13 -2.01 24.32
CA VAL A 413 3.31 -3.00 23.25
C VAL A 413 2.00 -3.66 22.86
N ILE A 414 1.20 -4.09 23.82
CA ILE A 414 -0.07 -4.80 23.56
C ILE A 414 -1.11 -3.90 22.90
N SER A 415 -1.01 -2.61 23.11
CA SER A 415 -1.95 -1.61 22.61
C SER A 415 -1.68 -1.15 21.18
N CYS A 416 -0.98 -1.93 20.37
CA CYS A 416 -0.73 -1.54 18.97
C CYS A 416 -2.00 -1.65 18.10
N PRO A 417 -2.56 -0.56 17.54
CA PRO A 417 -3.71 -0.60 16.65
C PRO A 417 -3.30 -0.90 15.18
N CYS A 418 -2.34 -1.81 15.00
CA CYS A 418 -1.67 -2.03 13.71
C CYS A 418 -2.64 -2.44 12.59
N ALA A 419 -3.67 -3.24 12.90
CA ALA A 419 -4.65 -3.72 11.94
C ALA A 419 -5.70 -2.67 11.56
N LEU A 420 -6.07 -1.78 12.49
CA LEU A 420 -7.18 -0.83 12.32
C LEU A 420 -6.95 0.12 11.12
N GLY A 421 -5.74 0.65 10.97
CA GLY A 421 -5.42 1.61 9.92
C GLY A 421 -5.26 1.01 8.53
N LEU A 422 -5.25 -0.33 8.39
CA LEU A 422 -4.97 -1.02 7.14
C LEU A 422 -6.14 -1.82 6.59
N ALA A 423 -7.01 -2.33 7.45
CA ALA A 423 -8.08 -3.23 7.06
C ALA A 423 -8.97 -2.60 5.98
N THR A 424 -9.49 -1.41 6.21
CA THR A 424 -10.40 -0.72 5.28
C THR A 424 -9.73 -0.29 3.96
N PRO A 425 -8.58 0.40 3.95
CA PRO A 425 -7.93 0.77 2.69
C PRO A 425 -7.57 -0.44 1.82
N VAL A 426 -7.11 -1.54 2.42
CA VAL A 426 -6.81 -2.77 1.67
C VAL A 426 -8.08 -3.38 1.08
N ALA A 427 -9.18 -3.45 1.86
CA ALA A 427 -10.45 -3.99 1.39
C ALA A 427 -11.02 -3.16 0.21
N ILE A 428 -11.00 -1.83 0.30
CA ILE A 428 -11.43 -0.93 -0.78
C ILE A 428 -10.60 -1.15 -2.03
N MET A 429 -9.27 -1.19 -1.90
CA MET A 429 -8.38 -1.36 -3.05
C MET A 429 -8.60 -2.74 -3.72
N VAL A 430 -8.77 -3.81 -2.94
CA VAL A 430 -9.09 -5.14 -3.48
C VAL A 430 -10.46 -5.13 -4.16
N GLY A 431 -11.46 -4.51 -3.54
CA GLY A 431 -12.82 -4.42 -4.08
C GLY A 431 -12.86 -3.61 -5.38
N THR A 432 -12.23 -2.45 -5.43
CA THR A 432 -12.17 -1.60 -6.64
C THR A 432 -11.38 -2.25 -7.76
N GLY A 433 -10.24 -2.88 -7.43
CA GLY A 433 -9.43 -3.62 -8.41
C GLY A 433 -10.18 -4.81 -9.01
N LYS A 434 -10.88 -5.59 -8.16
CA LYS A 434 -11.69 -6.72 -8.63
C LYS A 434 -12.91 -6.27 -9.43
N GLY A 435 -13.52 -5.17 -9.04
CA GLY A 435 -14.58 -4.52 -9.82
C GLY A 435 -14.07 -4.16 -11.23
N ALA A 436 -12.95 -3.46 -11.31
CA ALA A 436 -12.36 -3.02 -12.58
C ALA A 436 -11.99 -4.21 -13.50
N GLU A 437 -11.45 -5.31 -12.97
CA GLU A 437 -11.18 -6.55 -13.73
C GLU A 437 -12.46 -7.14 -14.37
N ASN A 438 -13.64 -6.81 -13.84
CA ASN A 438 -14.93 -7.27 -14.34
C ASN A 438 -15.74 -6.15 -15.03
N GLY A 439 -15.10 -5.06 -15.44
CA GLY A 439 -15.76 -3.94 -16.11
C GLY A 439 -16.60 -3.04 -15.19
N ILE A 440 -16.51 -3.21 -13.86
CA ILE A 440 -17.26 -2.40 -12.88
C ILE A 440 -16.34 -1.32 -12.33
N LEU A 441 -16.56 -0.08 -12.74
CA LEU A 441 -15.76 1.06 -12.31
C LEU A 441 -16.40 1.73 -11.08
N ILE A 442 -15.71 1.64 -9.96
CA ILE A 442 -16.14 2.23 -8.68
C ILE A 442 -15.48 3.59 -8.53
N LYS A 443 -16.27 4.65 -8.39
CA LYS A 443 -15.79 6.04 -8.36
C LYS A 443 -15.15 6.48 -7.04
N SER A 444 -15.52 5.85 -5.93
CA SER A 444 -14.96 6.22 -4.61
C SER A 444 -15.12 5.09 -3.59
N GLY A 445 -14.31 5.14 -2.53
CA GLY A 445 -14.46 4.25 -1.39
C GLY A 445 -15.81 4.43 -0.67
N ASP A 446 -16.34 5.65 -0.66
CA ASP A 446 -17.66 5.96 -0.11
C ASP A 446 -18.78 5.22 -0.87
N ALA A 447 -18.69 5.20 -2.22
CA ALA A 447 -19.64 4.48 -3.06
C ALA A 447 -19.61 2.97 -2.78
N LEU A 448 -18.41 2.39 -2.62
CA LEU A 448 -18.24 0.97 -2.29
C LEU A 448 -18.80 0.64 -0.90
N GLU A 449 -18.57 1.52 0.10
CA GLU A 449 -19.11 1.36 1.44
C GLU A 449 -20.63 1.48 1.45
N THR A 450 -21.19 2.44 0.72
CA THR A 450 -22.65 2.66 0.67
C THR A 450 -23.39 1.58 -0.12
N ALA A 451 -22.71 0.91 -1.05
CA ALA A 451 -23.33 -0.12 -1.90
C ALA A 451 -24.00 -1.26 -1.10
N HIS A 452 -23.50 -1.60 0.10
CA HIS A 452 -24.11 -2.63 0.95
C HIS A 452 -25.45 -2.20 1.58
N GLN A 453 -25.77 -0.90 1.57
CA GLN A 453 -27.01 -0.35 2.14
C GLN A 453 -28.13 -0.20 1.10
N ILE A 454 -27.88 -0.57 -0.17
CA ILE A 454 -28.87 -0.50 -1.23
C ILE A 454 -29.91 -1.58 -1.01
N ASP A 455 -31.16 -1.18 -0.90
CA ASP A 455 -32.36 -2.05 -0.76
C ASP A 455 -33.22 -2.04 -2.03
N THR A 456 -33.07 -1.02 -2.88
CA THR A 456 -33.86 -0.83 -4.10
C THR A 456 -32.98 -0.53 -5.28
N VAL A 457 -33.15 -1.28 -6.38
CA VAL A 457 -32.43 -1.08 -7.64
C VAL A 457 -33.44 -0.69 -8.72
N VAL A 458 -33.24 0.49 -9.34
CA VAL A 458 -34.04 0.94 -10.47
C VAL A 458 -33.21 0.82 -11.74
N LEU A 459 -33.67 -0.03 -12.65
CA LEU A 459 -33.00 -0.29 -13.93
C LEU A 459 -33.76 0.36 -15.09
N ASP A 460 -33.05 1.11 -15.95
CA ASP A 460 -33.57 1.52 -17.23
C ASP A 460 -33.72 0.28 -18.16
N LYS A 461 -34.74 0.31 -19.04
CA LYS A 461 -34.98 -0.81 -19.94
C LYS A 461 -34.02 -0.79 -21.13
N THR A 462 -33.92 0.35 -21.81
CA THR A 462 -33.29 0.42 -23.13
C THR A 462 -31.79 0.67 -23.03
N GLY A 463 -30.97 -0.26 -23.51
CA GLY A 463 -29.51 -0.18 -23.42
C GLY A 463 -28.93 -0.61 -22.07
N THR A 464 -29.79 -0.93 -21.05
CA THR A 464 -29.40 -1.46 -19.74
C THR A 464 -29.87 -2.90 -19.59
N ILE A 465 -31.20 -3.15 -19.63
CA ILE A 465 -31.77 -4.51 -19.62
C ILE A 465 -31.76 -5.11 -21.03
N THR A 466 -31.95 -4.29 -22.03
CA THR A 466 -31.97 -4.68 -23.43
C THR A 466 -30.77 -4.11 -24.18
N GLN A 467 -30.34 -4.76 -25.24
CA GLN A 467 -29.22 -4.32 -26.07
C GLN A 467 -29.54 -3.08 -26.94
N GLY A 468 -30.78 -2.55 -26.89
CA GLY A 468 -31.22 -1.44 -27.73
C GLY A 468 -31.29 -1.74 -29.23
N LYS A 469 -31.06 -3.00 -29.62
CA LYS A 469 -31.17 -3.51 -31.00
C LYS A 469 -32.31 -4.51 -31.09
N PRO A 470 -33.49 -4.13 -31.60
CA PRO A 470 -34.58 -5.09 -31.77
C PRO A 470 -34.18 -6.17 -32.78
N VAL A 471 -34.36 -7.41 -32.38
CA VAL A 471 -34.13 -8.61 -33.20
C VAL A 471 -35.44 -9.37 -33.29
N VAL A 472 -35.78 -9.86 -34.49
CA VAL A 472 -36.95 -10.71 -34.67
C VAL A 472 -36.69 -12.06 -34.02
N THR A 473 -37.39 -12.40 -32.94
CA THR A 473 -37.27 -13.68 -32.24
C THR A 473 -38.30 -14.68 -32.76
N ASP A 474 -39.51 -14.23 -33.11
CA ASP A 474 -40.61 -15.10 -33.52
C ASP A 474 -41.39 -14.48 -34.66
N ILE A 475 -41.84 -15.35 -35.60
CA ILE A 475 -42.70 -15.01 -36.71
C ILE A 475 -44.02 -15.74 -36.52
N ILE A 476 -45.10 -14.98 -36.26
CA ILE A 476 -46.44 -15.51 -36.05
C ILE A 476 -47.31 -15.09 -37.24
N CYS A 477 -47.77 -16.04 -38.04
CA CYS A 477 -48.71 -15.81 -39.09
C CYS A 477 -50.15 -15.72 -38.55
N ALA A 478 -50.97 -14.78 -39.06
CA ALA A 478 -52.37 -14.64 -38.66
C ALA A 478 -53.15 -15.96 -38.88
N ALA A 479 -53.88 -16.41 -37.87
CA ALA A 479 -54.69 -17.62 -37.98
C ALA A 479 -55.78 -17.51 -39.08
N GLY A 480 -55.81 -18.50 -39.99
CA GLY A 480 -56.85 -18.59 -40.99
C GLY A 480 -56.46 -18.31 -42.48
N LYS A 481 -55.22 -17.96 -42.74
CA LYS A 481 -54.66 -17.92 -44.09
C LYS A 481 -53.44 -18.80 -44.15
N ASN A 482 -53.25 -19.63 -45.18
CA ASN A 482 -52.08 -20.41 -45.49
C ASN A 482 -50.88 -19.46 -45.84
N ALA A 483 -50.56 -18.50 -44.94
CA ALA A 483 -49.43 -17.61 -45.10
C ALA A 483 -48.18 -18.36 -44.68
N ASP A 484 -47.38 -18.71 -45.68
CA ASP A 484 -46.05 -19.27 -45.49
C ASP A 484 -45.15 -18.20 -44.79
N LYS A 485 -44.47 -18.58 -43.74
CA LYS A 485 -43.50 -17.74 -43.04
C LYS A 485 -42.48 -17.13 -44.00
N THR A 486 -42.11 -17.85 -45.04
CA THR A 486 -41.19 -17.42 -46.08
C THR A 486 -41.76 -16.23 -46.90
N GLN A 487 -43.05 -16.30 -47.19
CA GLN A 487 -43.73 -15.25 -47.92
C GLN A 487 -43.92 -13.98 -47.11
N LEU A 488 -44.14 -14.14 -45.80
CA LEU A 488 -44.20 -12.99 -44.86
C LEU A 488 -42.83 -12.31 -44.75
N LEU A 489 -41.75 -13.06 -44.67
CA LEU A 489 -40.38 -12.55 -44.65
C LEU A 489 -39.95 -11.85 -45.93
N GLN A 490 -40.39 -12.33 -47.09
CA GLN A 490 -40.14 -11.70 -48.39
C GLN A 490 -40.83 -10.34 -48.52
N ILE A 491 -41.95 -10.12 -47.81
CA ILE A 491 -42.70 -8.85 -47.82
C ILE A 491 -42.14 -7.88 -46.76
N ALA A 492 -41.59 -8.39 -45.67
CA ALA A 492 -41.12 -7.61 -44.54
C ALA A 492 -39.63 -7.19 -44.60
N GLY A 493 -38.82 -7.85 -45.41
CA GLY A 493 -37.42 -7.56 -45.70
C GLY A 493 -37.28 -6.95 -47.06
#